data_0d2c516c291e3e16fe20c253bbe14f08
#
_entry.id   0d2c516c291e3e16fe20c253bbe14f08
#
_cell.length_a   1.000
_cell.length_b   1.000
_cell.length_c   1.000
_cell.angle_alpha   90.00
_cell.angle_beta   90.00
_cell.angle_gamma   90.00
#
_symmetry.space_group_name_H-M   'P 1'
#
loop_
_entity.id
_entity.type
_entity.pdbx_description
1 polymer ?
#
loop_
_entity_poly.entity_id
_entity_poly.type
_entity_poly.pdbx_seq_one_letter_code
_entity_poly.pdbx_strand_id
1 'polypeptide(L)'
;MKKTFSIKEIDQIAKELLDVFGSKIVLFNGDMGAGKTTLISALVRALGGAEDASSPTFSIVNEYKVADDFVYHFDFYRIKNHYEALDIGVEDYFCSGYWNFIEWPEKIKMLLPKDVIVVNLTIDNEDQRTIECFESEIS
;
A
#
# COMPACT_ATOMS: atom_id res chain seq x y z
N MET A 1 -3.34 11.20 -10.56
CA MET A 1 -4.79 11.19 -10.26
C MET A 1 -5.03 11.82 -8.89
N LYS A 2 -6.01 12.68 -8.80
CA LYS A 2 -6.42 13.27 -7.52
C LYS A 2 -7.94 13.29 -7.47
N LYS A 3 -8.51 12.78 -6.39
CA LYS A 3 -9.97 12.66 -6.25
C LYS A 3 -10.40 12.71 -4.80
N THR A 4 -11.50 13.40 -4.53
CA THR A 4 -12.20 13.36 -3.24
C THR A 4 -13.34 12.35 -3.35
N PHE A 5 -13.50 11.50 -2.35
CA PHE A 5 -14.50 10.43 -2.38
C PHE A 5 -15.08 10.18 -0.98
N SER A 6 -16.29 9.62 -0.96
CA SER A 6 -16.90 9.12 0.27
C SER A 6 -16.27 7.75 0.60
N ILE A 7 -16.10 7.45 1.89
CA ILE A 7 -15.59 6.15 2.34
C ILE A 7 -16.41 5.00 1.74
N LYS A 8 -17.72 5.21 1.52
CA LYS A 8 -18.59 4.21 0.91
C LYS A 8 -18.19 3.85 -0.51
N GLU A 9 -17.44 4.70 -1.18
CA GLU A 9 -16.98 4.51 -2.55
C GLU A 9 -15.60 3.85 -2.64
N ILE A 10 -15.05 3.36 -1.51
CA ILE A 10 -13.67 2.87 -1.46
C ILE A 10 -13.41 1.74 -2.46
N ASP A 11 -14.38 0.85 -2.68
CA ASP A 11 -14.20 -0.25 -3.63
C ASP A 11 -14.10 0.26 -5.07
N GLN A 12 -14.87 1.28 -5.41
CA GLN A 12 -14.80 1.91 -6.73
C GLN A 12 -13.45 2.62 -6.91
N ILE A 13 -13.00 3.33 -5.88
CA ILE A 13 -11.70 4.01 -5.88
C ILE A 13 -10.58 3.01 -6.08
N ALA A 14 -10.64 1.85 -5.42
CA ALA A 14 -9.64 0.80 -5.57
C ALA A 14 -9.53 0.34 -7.03
N LYS A 15 -10.65 0.14 -7.70
CA LYS A 15 -10.67 -0.26 -9.11
C LYS A 15 -10.06 0.81 -10.00
N GLU A 16 -10.39 2.07 -9.76
CA GLU A 16 -9.83 3.19 -10.53
C GLU A 16 -8.32 3.29 -10.34
N LEU A 17 -7.83 3.08 -9.11
CA LEU A 17 -6.39 3.10 -8.84
C LEU A 17 -5.66 1.99 -9.58
N LEU A 18 -6.20 0.78 -9.57
CA LEU A 18 -5.57 -0.35 -10.26
C LEU A 18 -5.42 -0.08 -11.76
N ASP A 19 -6.34 0.66 -12.36
CA ASP A 19 -6.28 1.02 -13.77
C ASP A 19 -5.17 2.02 -14.07
N VAL A 20 -4.74 2.81 -13.08
CA VAL A 20 -3.70 3.84 -13.28
C VAL A 20 -2.34 3.44 -12.72
N PHE A 21 -2.24 2.36 -11.96
CA PHE A 21 -0.96 1.92 -11.42
C PHE A 21 -0.03 1.43 -12.53
N GLY A 22 1.08 2.13 -12.72
CA GLY A 22 2.12 1.73 -13.68
C GLY A 22 3.21 0.85 -13.07
N SER A 23 3.13 0.54 -11.78
CA SER A 23 4.07 -0.32 -11.07
C SER A 23 3.31 -1.13 -10.03
N LYS A 24 3.87 -2.26 -9.64
CA LYS A 24 3.31 -3.10 -8.57
C LYS A 24 3.87 -2.77 -7.20
N ILE A 25 4.74 -1.78 -7.09
CA ILE A 25 5.25 -1.32 -5.79
C ILE A 25 4.58 0.01 -5.47
N VAL A 26 3.72 0.01 -4.46
CA VAL A 26 2.86 1.12 -4.12
C VAL A 26 3.09 1.54 -2.67
N LEU A 27 3.43 2.80 -2.48
CA LEU A 27 3.67 3.39 -1.16
C LEU A 27 2.41 4.14 -0.72
N PHE A 28 1.96 3.88 0.50
CA PHE A 28 0.76 4.51 1.06
C PHE A 28 1.15 5.47 2.17
N ASN A 29 0.89 6.74 1.96
CA ASN A 29 1.10 7.80 2.94
C ASN A 29 -0.24 8.34 3.44
N GLY A 30 -0.26 8.70 4.69
CA GLY A 30 -1.45 9.27 5.32
C GLY A 30 -1.32 9.15 6.82
N ASP A 31 -2.04 10.01 7.55
CA ASP A 31 -2.02 9.97 9.01
C ASP A 31 -2.62 8.67 9.52
N MET A 32 -2.30 8.33 10.77
CA MET A 32 -2.92 7.21 11.45
C MET A 32 -4.44 7.40 11.42
N GLY A 33 -5.16 6.37 11.02
CA GLY A 33 -6.62 6.42 10.91
C GLY A 33 -7.15 7.02 9.61
N ALA A 34 -6.28 7.39 8.65
CA ALA A 34 -6.73 7.91 7.36
C ALA A 34 -7.45 6.87 6.51
N GLY A 35 -7.24 5.58 6.80
CA GLY A 35 -7.87 4.50 6.05
C GLY A 35 -6.93 3.79 5.08
N LYS A 36 -5.64 3.86 5.30
CA LYS A 36 -4.65 3.18 4.44
C LYS A 36 -4.89 1.68 4.37
N THR A 37 -5.05 1.04 5.52
CA THR A 37 -5.33 -0.40 5.57
C THR A 37 -6.66 -0.74 4.94
N THR A 38 -7.68 0.10 5.13
CA THR A 38 -8.99 -0.07 4.50
C THR A 38 -8.89 0.01 2.97
N LEU A 39 -8.10 0.95 2.46
CA LEU A 39 -7.86 1.07 1.03
C LEU A 39 -7.11 -0.15 0.49
N ILE A 40 -6.10 -0.62 1.21
CA ILE A 40 -5.35 -1.82 0.82
C ILE A 40 -6.28 -3.04 0.79
N SER A 41 -7.18 -3.16 1.77
CA SER A 41 -8.19 -4.23 1.78
C SER A 41 -9.07 -4.17 0.53
N ALA A 42 -9.51 -2.97 0.15
CA ALA A 42 -10.32 -2.78 -1.06
C ALA A 42 -9.54 -3.15 -2.33
N LEU A 43 -8.25 -2.82 -2.38
CA LEU A 43 -7.38 -3.19 -3.50
C LEU A 43 -7.20 -4.70 -3.60
N VAL A 44 -7.01 -5.37 -2.46
CA VAL A 44 -6.90 -6.84 -2.42
C VAL A 44 -8.19 -7.48 -2.94
N ARG A 45 -9.35 -6.99 -2.51
CA ARG A 45 -10.65 -7.50 -3.04
C ARG A 45 -10.77 -7.26 -4.54
N ALA A 46 -10.40 -6.08 -5.01
CA ALA A 46 -10.47 -5.75 -6.44
C ALA A 46 -9.54 -6.62 -7.28
N LEU A 47 -8.44 -7.09 -6.71
CA LEU A 47 -7.52 -8.02 -7.37
C LEU A 47 -7.98 -9.48 -7.30
N GLY A 48 -9.09 -9.76 -6.64
CA GLY A 48 -9.65 -11.11 -6.54
C GLY A 48 -9.30 -11.85 -5.26
N GLY A 49 -8.84 -11.14 -4.24
CA GLY A 49 -8.55 -11.73 -2.93
C GLY A 49 -9.82 -12.10 -2.17
N ALA A 50 -9.78 -13.23 -1.47
CA ALA A 50 -10.92 -13.73 -0.70
C ALA A 50 -10.99 -13.19 0.72
N GLU A 51 -9.88 -12.67 1.24
CA GLU A 51 -9.78 -12.18 2.62
C GLU A 51 -9.57 -10.67 2.64
N ASP A 52 -10.10 -10.02 3.68
CA ASP A 52 -9.82 -8.61 3.90
C ASP A 52 -8.41 -8.45 4.45
N ALA A 53 -7.72 -7.43 3.96
CA ALA A 53 -6.42 -7.09 4.48
C ALA A 53 -6.54 -6.50 5.89
N SER A 54 -5.56 -6.79 6.72
CA SER A 54 -5.44 -6.20 8.05
C SER A 54 -3.98 -5.82 8.28
N SER A 55 -3.73 -4.84 9.15
CA SER A 55 -2.37 -4.49 9.48
C SER A 55 -1.66 -5.67 10.14
N PRO A 56 -0.40 -5.97 9.74
CA PRO A 56 0.39 -7.00 10.41
C PRO A 56 0.53 -6.69 11.91
N THR A 57 0.27 -7.68 12.76
CA THR A 57 0.33 -7.50 14.23
C THR A 57 1.62 -8.02 14.85
N PHE A 58 2.06 -9.21 14.42
CA PHE A 58 3.25 -9.87 14.96
C PHE A 58 4.39 -9.93 13.96
N SER A 59 4.09 -9.67 12.70
CA SER A 59 5.09 -9.63 11.63
C SER A 59 4.99 -8.29 10.93
N ILE A 60 6.02 -7.96 10.14
CA ILE A 60 6.07 -6.72 9.37
C ILE A 60 5.27 -6.86 8.07
N VAL A 61 5.10 -8.08 7.58
CA VAL A 61 4.47 -8.34 6.28
C VAL A 61 3.39 -9.41 6.38
N ASN A 62 2.28 -9.17 5.68
CA ASN A 62 1.24 -10.16 5.42
C ASN A 62 1.23 -10.49 3.94
N GLU A 63 0.91 -11.74 3.61
CA GLU A 63 0.79 -12.22 2.24
C GLU A 63 -0.66 -12.59 1.96
N TYR A 64 -1.21 -12.08 0.85
CA TYR A 64 -2.57 -12.39 0.41
C TYR A 64 -2.52 -12.98 -0.99
N LYS A 65 -3.21 -14.09 -1.18
CA LYS A 65 -3.41 -14.65 -2.51
C LYS A 65 -4.57 -13.91 -3.19
N VAL A 66 -4.32 -13.45 -4.39
CA VAL A 66 -5.34 -12.86 -5.26
C VAL A 66 -5.50 -13.75 -6.50
N ALA A 67 -6.37 -13.40 -7.45
CA ALA A 67 -6.76 -14.30 -8.56
C ALA A 67 -5.58 -15.05 -9.19
N ASP A 68 -4.62 -14.34 -9.77
CA ASP A 68 -3.48 -14.95 -10.46
C ASP A 68 -2.15 -14.45 -9.92
N ASP A 69 -2.13 -13.90 -8.70
CA ASP A 69 -0.97 -13.18 -8.19
C ASP A 69 -0.95 -13.24 -6.66
N PHE A 70 -0.04 -12.50 -6.06
CA PHE A 70 0.05 -12.32 -4.62
C PHE A 70 0.20 -10.83 -4.30
N VAL A 71 -0.22 -10.47 -3.09
CA VAL A 71 -0.01 -9.14 -2.53
C VAL A 71 0.78 -9.28 -1.25
N TYR A 72 1.91 -8.58 -1.16
CA TYR A 72 2.67 -8.45 0.07
C TYR A 72 2.34 -7.10 0.67
N HIS A 73 1.77 -7.11 1.87
CA HIS A 73 1.36 -5.91 2.58
C HIS A 73 2.30 -5.66 3.75
N PHE A 74 3.08 -4.60 3.67
CA PHE A 74 4.05 -4.21 4.68
C PHE A 74 3.52 -3.08 5.52
N ASP A 75 3.81 -3.13 6.82
CA ASP A 75 3.57 -2.02 7.74
C ASP A 75 4.85 -1.81 8.56
N PHE A 76 5.54 -0.71 8.28
CA PHE A 76 6.81 -0.39 8.92
C PHE A 76 6.66 0.58 10.10
N TYR A 77 5.44 0.82 10.56
CA TYR A 77 5.20 1.80 11.62
C TYR A 77 6.05 1.54 12.89
N ARG A 78 6.19 0.26 13.27
CA ARG A 78 6.83 -0.14 14.54
C ARG A 78 8.32 -0.45 14.43
N ILE A 79 8.89 -0.48 13.23
CA ILE A 79 10.32 -0.76 13.13
C ILE A 79 11.13 0.40 13.68
N LYS A 80 12.28 0.09 14.27
CA LYS A 80 13.18 1.08 14.85
C LYS A 80 14.18 1.61 13.83
N ASN A 81 14.58 0.74 12.88
CA ASN A 81 15.52 1.09 11.84
C ASN A 81 15.36 0.15 10.65
N HIS A 82 15.99 0.51 9.54
CA HIS A 82 15.88 -0.24 8.30
C HIS A 82 16.49 -1.66 8.35
N TYR A 83 17.37 -1.94 9.30
CA TYR A 83 17.97 -3.28 9.44
C TYR A 83 16.93 -4.34 9.74
N GLU A 84 15.86 -3.99 10.45
CA GLU A 84 14.77 -4.93 10.72
C GLU A 84 14.07 -5.34 9.41
N ALA A 85 13.95 -4.42 8.45
CA ALA A 85 13.41 -4.74 7.13
C ALA A 85 14.37 -5.61 6.33
N LEU A 86 15.67 -5.34 6.39
CA LEU A 86 16.67 -6.17 5.74
C LEU A 86 16.64 -7.59 6.28
N ASP A 87 16.46 -7.75 7.59
CA ASP A 87 16.43 -9.06 8.24
C ASP A 87 15.31 -9.96 7.73
N ILE A 88 14.17 -9.38 7.32
CA ILE A 88 13.08 -10.17 6.73
C ILE A 88 13.20 -10.35 5.22
N GLY A 89 14.23 -9.76 4.60
CA GLY A 89 14.49 -9.92 3.17
C GLY A 89 13.60 -9.10 2.27
N VAL A 90 13.29 -7.83 2.64
CA VAL A 90 12.39 -6.98 1.84
C VAL A 90 12.82 -6.86 0.38
N GLU A 91 14.12 -6.90 0.10
CA GLU A 91 14.61 -6.76 -1.26
C GLU A 91 14.12 -7.89 -2.17
N ASP A 92 14.02 -9.12 -1.64
CA ASP A 92 13.48 -10.24 -2.39
C ASP A 92 11.99 -10.03 -2.71
N TYR A 93 11.23 -9.48 -1.76
CA TYR A 93 9.83 -9.15 -2.00
C TYR A 93 9.69 -8.09 -3.09
N PHE A 94 10.51 -7.04 -3.04
CA PHE A 94 10.44 -5.95 -4.02
C PHE A 94 10.82 -6.42 -5.43
N CYS A 95 11.66 -7.46 -5.54
CA CYS A 95 12.08 -8.03 -6.82
C CYS A 95 11.20 -9.18 -7.28
N SER A 96 10.16 -9.54 -6.53
CA SER A 96 9.34 -10.73 -6.79
C SER A 96 8.46 -10.64 -8.05
N GLY A 97 8.15 -9.42 -8.48
CA GLY A 97 7.19 -9.21 -9.56
C GLY A 97 5.74 -9.23 -9.09
N TYR A 98 5.50 -9.43 -7.82
CA TYR A 98 4.16 -9.41 -7.22
C TYR A 98 3.85 -8.02 -6.65
N TRP A 99 2.58 -7.81 -6.25
CA TRP A 99 2.17 -6.55 -5.65
C TRP A 99 2.83 -6.36 -4.28
N ASN A 100 3.40 -5.18 -4.06
CA ASN A 100 3.95 -4.77 -2.78
C ASN A 100 3.23 -3.49 -2.35
N PHE A 101 2.40 -3.58 -1.32
CA PHE A 101 1.69 -2.44 -0.75
C PHE A 101 2.35 -2.09 0.57
N ILE A 102 2.90 -0.89 0.68
CA ILE A 102 3.80 -0.50 1.77
C ILE A 102 3.22 0.69 2.53
N GLU A 103 2.95 0.50 3.83
CA GLU A 103 2.58 1.56 4.75
C GLU A 103 3.81 2.02 5.53
N TRP A 104 3.89 3.29 5.82
CA TRP A 104 5.00 3.93 6.52
C TRP A 104 6.34 3.73 5.80
N PRO A 105 6.40 4.04 4.50
CA PRO A 105 7.61 3.76 3.70
C PRO A 105 8.82 4.59 4.10
N GLU A 106 8.64 5.72 4.78
CA GLU A 106 9.73 6.60 5.20
C GLU A 106 10.72 5.92 6.14
N LYS A 107 10.28 4.86 6.82
CA LYS A 107 11.16 4.09 7.71
C LYS A 107 12.23 3.31 6.96
N ILE A 108 11.98 3.02 5.70
CA ILE A 108 12.90 2.22 4.87
C ILE A 108 13.24 2.89 3.55
N LYS A 109 13.22 4.21 3.51
CA LYS A 109 13.40 4.99 2.29
C LYS A 109 14.60 4.53 1.46
N MET A 110 15.72 4.24 2.11
CA MET A 110 16.95 3.83 1.42
C MET A 110 16.90 2.45 0.79
N LEU A 111 15.91 1.63 1.15
CA LEU A 111 15.74 0.28 0.62
C LEU A 111 14.70 0.20 -0.48
N LEU A 112 13.95 1.26 -0.72
CA LEU A 112 12.87 1.28 -1.70
C LEU A 112 13.41 1.18 -3.12
N PRO A 113 12.68 0.48 -4.01
CA PRO A 113 13.00 0.50 -5.44
C PRO A 113 12.91 1.91 -6.00
N LYS A 114 13.56 2.12 -7.14
CA LYS A 114 13.62 3.42 -7.77
C LYS A 114 12.26 3.88 -8.31
N ASP A 115 11.56 2.99 -9.00
CA ASP A 115 10.27 3.31 -9.62
C ASP A 115 9.14 2.78 -8.76
N VAL A 116 8.38 3.69 -8.18
CA VAL A 116 7.26 3.34 -7.28
C VAL A 116 6.05 4.22 -7.59
N ILE A 117 4.88 3.74 -7.17
CA ILE A 117 3.67 4.53 -7.13
C ILE A 117 3.52 5.08 -5.72
N VAL A 118 3.16 6.34 -5.61
CA VAL A 118 2.87 6.98 -4.33
C VAL A 118 1.39 7.27 -4.26
N VAL A 119 0.75 6.83 -3.18
CA VAL A 119 -0.65 7.11 -2.87
C VAL A 119 -0.69 7.90 -1.57
N ASN A 120 -1.16 9.14 -1.65
CA ASN A 120 -1.36 9.98 -0.47
C ASN A 120 -2.84 10.02 -0.15
N LEU A 121 -3.21 9.71 1.09
CA LEU A 121 -4.58 9.68 1.57
C LEU A 121 -4.76 10.71 2.67
N THR A 122 -5.69 11.63 2.46
CA THR A 122 -5.95 12.74 3.39
C THR A 122 -7.38 12.68 3.92
N ILE A 123 -7.53 12.91 5.22
CA ILE A 123 -8.84 12.98 5.86
C ILE A 123 -9.41 14.39 5.62
N ASP A 124 -10.57 14.49 4.97
CA ASP A 124 -11.28 15.78 4.81
C ASP A 124 -12.29 15.97 5.96
N ASN A 125 -13.04 14.90 6.27
CA ASN A 125 -13.96 14.84 7.40
C ASN A 125 -14.28 13.38 7.72
N GLU A 126 -15.25 13.10 8.58
CA GLU A 126 -15.56 11.72 9.00
C GLU A 126 -15.86 10.79 7.81
N ASP A 127 -16.54 11.31 6.79
CA ASP A 127 -17.06 10.50 5.69
C ASP A 127 -16.25 10.64 4.40
N GLN A 128 -15.38 11.63 4.30
CA GLN A 128 -14.69 11.94 3.06
C GLN A 128 -13.19 11.91 3.17
N ARG A 129 -12.57 11.47 2.09
CA ARG A 129 -11.11 11.41 1.93
C ARG A 129 -10.72 11.98 0.58
N THR A 130 -9.53 12.53 0.51
CA THR A 130 -8.90 12.90 -0.76
C THR A 130 -7.72 11.97 -0.99
N ILE A 131 -7.66 11.44 -2.21
CA ILE A 131 -6.57 10.57 -2.62
C ILE A 131 -5.79 11.25 -3.74
N GLU A 132 -4.48 11.14 -3.68
CA GLU A 132 -3.59 11.57 -4.75
C GLU A 132 -2.65 10.42 -5.08
N CYS A 133 -2.58 10.08 -6.36
CA CYS A 133 -1.77 8.98 -6.84
C CYS A 133 -0.87 9.46 -7.98
N PHE A 134 0.42 9.18 -7.88
CA PHE A 134 1.39 9.56 -8.90
C PHE A 134 2.57 8.60 -8.93
N GLU A 135 3.26 8.56 -10.06
CA GLU A 135 4.50 7.83 -10.17
C GLU A 135 5.64 8.68 -9.60
N SER A 136 6.54 8.04 -8.89
CA SER A 136 7.69 8.72 -8.31
C SER A 136 8.96 7.94 -8.58
N GLU A 137 10.04 8.66 -8.83
CA GLU A 137 11.36 8.08 -8.97
C GLU A 137 12.16 8.48 -7.74
N ILE A 138 12.55 7.49 -6.95
CA ILE A 138 13.31 7.72 -5.71
C ILE A 138 14.79 7.65 -6.03
N SER A 139 15.48 8.75 -5.79
CA SER A 139 16.91 8.83 -5.99
C SER A 139 17.70 8.60 -4.71
#